data_1950d248906a9fe41b0052ba04fd7ded
#
_entry.id   1950d248906a9fe41b0052ba04fd7ded
#
_cell.length_a   1.000
_cell.length_b   1.000
_cell.length_c   1.000
_cell.angle_alpha   90.00
_cell.angle_beta   90.00
_cell.angle_gamma   90.00
#
_symmetry.space_group_name_H-M   'P 1'
#
loop_
_entity.id
_entity.type
_entity.pdbx_description
1 polymer ?
#
loop_
_entity_poly.entity_id
_entity_poly.type
_entity_poly.pdbx_seq_one_letter_code
_entity_poly.pdbx_strand_id
1 'polypeptide(L)'
;HEMGHFVTGIILKLNVKEIRVFFFGGVTVLEEDLNLCIYKEILLIIMGPVIQILFYLLIYVFYSNGYVSITTFNKVKLVNQILLGFNLLPILPLDGGKILNNVLDIFLPYNLSHVISIIVSIMSVPLIFLFDKKFLAIVLVLSLIIKIYNEITSHKYRVNKLMLERKLKHVKHCKNELFVSNNKVKRNVTYYKIVNDECVFDYEYNY
;
A
#
# COMPACT_ATOMS: atom_id res chain seq x y z
N HIS A 1 2.92 -14.78 1.07
CA HIS A 1 2.47 -13.43 0.73
C HIS A 1 3.42 -12.38 1.31
N GLU A 2 3.58 -12.29 2.62
CA GLU A 2 4.49 -11.33 3.29
C GLU A 2 5.95 -11.46 2.86
N MET A 3 6.40 -12.70 2.57
CA MET A 3 7.72 -12.93 2.01
C MET A 3 7.91 -12.25 0.65
N GLY A 4 6.84 -12.13 -0.15
CA GLY A 4 6.87 -11.39 -1.40
C GLY A 4 7.22 -9.92 -1.20
N HIS A 5 6.54 -9.26 -0.28
CA HIS A 5 6.83 -7.87 0.09
C HIS A 5 8.25 -7.72 0.66
N PHE A 6 8.63 -8.61 1.56
CA PHE A 6 9.95 -8.58 2.21
C PHE A 6 11.11 -8.71 1.21
N VAL A 7 11.10 -9.77 0.40
CA VAL A 7 12.16 -10.01 -0.61
C VAL A 7 12.24 -8.85 -1.59
N THR A 8 11.10 -8.35 -2.04
CA THR A 8 11.06 -7.20 -2.95
C THR A 8 11.58 -5.93 -2.28
N GLY A 9 11.27 -5.72 -1.00
CA GLY A 9 11.81 -4.61 -0.23
C GLY A 9 13.34 -4.63 -0.17
N ILE A 10 13.95 -5.81 0.06
CA ILE A 10 15.41 -5.98 0.04
C ILE A 10 15.98 -5.71 -1.36
N ILE A 11 15.39 -6.28 -2.41
CA ILE A 11 15.84 -6.10 -3.81
C ILE A 11 15.80 -4.61 -4.20
N LEU A 12 14.77 -3.90 -3.80
CA LEU A 12 14.61 -2.46 -4.05
C LEU A 12 15.47 -1.59 -3.12
N LYS A 13 16.27 -2.20 -2.21
CA LYS A 13 17.11 -1.53 -1.22
C LYS A 13 16.32 -0.57 -0.33
N LEU A 14 15.10 -0.97 0.06
CA LEU A 14 14.29 -0.22 1.01
C LEU A 14 14.73 -0.56 2.43
N ASN A 15 14.58 0.40 3.34
CA ASN A 15 14.86 0.17 4.76
C ASN A 15 13.77 -0.72 5.38
N VAL A 16 13.96 -2.04 5.29
CA VAL A 16 13.08 -3.01 5.93
C VAL A 16 13.47 -3.09 7.40
N LYS A 17 12.58 -2.67 8.31
CA LYS A 17 12.86 -2.69 9.75
C LYS A 17 12.67 -4.06 10.35
N GLU A 18 11.49 -4.64 10.16
CA GLU A 18 11.14 -5.94 10.75
C GLU A 18 9.92 -6.57 10.06
N ILE A 19 9.78 -7.87 10.21
CA ILE A 19 8.55 -8.59 9.89
C ILE A 19 7.85 -8.88 11.22
N ARG A 20 6.66 -8.34 11.42
CA ARG A 20 5.80 -8.68 12.55
C ARG A 20 4.80 -9.74 12.12
N VAL A 21 4.84 -10.88 12.76
CA VAL A 21 3.88 -11.95 12.52
C VAL A 21 2.79 -11.85 13.58
N PHE A 22 1.55 -11.68 13.15
CA PHE A 22 0.36 -11.66 13.99
C PHE A 22 -0.47 -12.93 13.76
N PHE A 23 -1.39 -13.23 14.68
CA PHE A 23 -2.31 -14.37 14.56
C PHE A 23 -3.14 -14.38 13.26
N PHE A 24 -3.34 -13.21 12.65
CA PHE A 24 -4.15 -13.01 11.43
C PHE A 24 -3.32 -12.74 10.17
N GLY A 25 -2.01 -12.98 10.21
CA GLY A 25 -1.09 -12.74 9.09
C GLY A 25 0.18 -12.01 9.50
N GLY A 26 1.12 -11.88 8.59
CA GLY A 26 2.32 -11.08 8.77
C GLY A 26 2.09 -9.61 8.37
N VAL A 27 2.93 -8.73 8.87
CA VAL A 27 3.04 -7.35 8.40
C VAL A 27 4.52 -7.04 8.26
N THR A 28 4.95 -6.79 7.03
CA THR A 28 6.29 -6.28 6.77
C THR A 28 6.33 -4.81 7.15
N VAL A 29 7.06 -4.49 8.23
CA VAL A 29 7.25 -3.11 8.67
C VAL A 29 8.40 -2.51 7.88
N LEU A 30 8.06 -1.73 6.87
CA LEU A 30 8.99 -0.89 6.14
C LEU A 30 9.07 0.49 6.80
N GLU A 31 10.20 1.16 6.67
CA GLU A 31 10.24 2.58 6.94
C GLU A 31 9.37 3.27 5.88
N GLU A 32 8.24 3.86 6.31
CA GLU A 32 7.33 4.55 5.40
C GLU A 32 8.02 5.80 4.84
N ASP A 33 8.66 5.65 3.71
CA ASP A 33 9.21 6.75 2.92
C ASP A 33 8.13 7.22 1.94
N LEU A 34 7.40 8.27 2.32
CA LEU A 34 6.28 8.80 1.52
C LEU A 34 6.74 9.42 0.19
N ASN A 35 8.04 9.70 0.04
CA ASN A 35 8.63 10.18 -1.19
C ASN A 35 9.28 9.07 -2.04
N LEU A 36 9.01 7.81 -1.70
CA LEU A 36 9.43 6.69 -2.55
C LEU A 36 8.78 6.82 -3.94
N CYS A 37 9.53 6.42 -4.98
CA CYS A 37 8.98 6.36 -6.33
C CYS A 37 7.74 5.45 -6.36
N ILE A 38 6.60 5.97 -6.82
CA ILE A 38 5.30 5.27 -6.82
C ILE A 38 5.40 3.90 -7.51
N TYR A 39 6.15 3.77 -8.61
CA TYR A 39 6.33 2.50 -9.31
C TYR A 39 7.03 1.43 -8.47
N LYS A 40 8.02 1.84 -7.64
CA LYS A 40 8.68 0.91 -6.71
C LYS A 40 7.72 0.44 -5.62
N GLU A 41 6.88 1.34 -5.13
CA GLU A 41 5.86 1.01 -4.12
C GLU A 41 4.79 0.10 -4.69
N ILE A 42 4.29 0.38 -5.90
CA ILE A 42 3.34 -0.51 -6.61
C ILE A 42 3.97 -1.90 -6.81
N LEU A 43 5.22 -1.98 -7.27
CA LEU A 43 5.92 -3.25 -7.45
C LEU A 43 6.03 -4.01 -6.13
N LEU A 44 6.41 -3.32 -5.05
CA LEU A 44 6.50 -3.90 -3.72
C LEU A 44 5.16 -4.54 -3.29
N ILE A 45 4.05 -3.81 -3.49
CA ILE A 45 2.72 -4.27 -3.06
C ILE A 45 2.25 -5.44 -3.92
N ILE A 46 2.46 -5.41 -5.24
CA ILE A 46 2.01 -6.47 -6.15
C ILE A 46 2.77 -7.79 -5.91
N MET A 47 4.02 -7.73 -5.48
CA MET A 47 4.83 -8.94 -5.29
C MET A 47 4.34 -9.87 -4.18
N GLY A 48 3.60 -9.37 -3.18
CA GLY A 48 2.89 -10.22 -2.21
C GLY A 48 1.90 -11.18 -2.88
N PRO A 49 0.88 -10.67 -3.56
CA PRO A 49 -0.05 -11.48 -4.37
C PRO A 49 0.64 -12.38 -5.40
N VAL A 50 1.69 -11.88 -6.08
CA VAL A 50 2.42 -12.67 -7.09
C VAL A 50 3.09 -13.91 -6.47
N ILE A 51 3.83 -13.75 -5.38
CA ILE A 51 4.46 -14.87 -4.68
C ILE A 51 3.40 -15.84 -4.14
N GLN A 52 2.28 -15.35 -3.68
CA GLN A 52 1.16 -16.16 -3.24
C GLN A 52 0.59 -17.03 -4.38
N ILE A 53 0.43 -16.48 -5.59
CA ILE A 53 0.00 -17.21 -6.78
C ILE A 53 1.05 -18.24 -7.18
N LEU A 54 2.35 -17.89 -7.17
CA LEU A 54 3.42 -18.82 -7.47
C LEU A 54 3.46 -19.99 -6.48
N PHE A 55 3.24 -19.74 -5.21
CA PHE A 55 3.12 -20.79 -4.20
C PHE A 55 1.93 -21.72 -4.48
N TYR A 56 0.78 -21.17 -4.87
CA TYR A 56 -0.38 -21.98 -5.26
C TYR A 56 -0.07 -22.87 -6.48
N LEU A 57 0.60 -22.32 -7.49
CA LEU A 57 1.01 -23.09 -8.67
C LEU A 57 1.98 -24.22 -8.30
N LEU A 58 2.90 -23.96 -7.39
CA LEU A 58 3.81 -24.98 -6.87
C LEU A 58 3.02 -26.16 -6.22
N ILE A 59 2.08 -25.84 -5.34
CA ILE A 59 1.21 -26.85 -4.71
C ILE A 59 0.37 -27.61 -5.73
N TYR A 60 -0.10 -26.94 -6.78
CA TYR A 60 -0.80 -27.60 -7.89
C TYR A 60 0.09 -28.63 -8.60
N VAL A 61 1.36 -28.31 -8.88
CA VAL A 61 2.32 -29.24 -9.49
C VAL A 61 2.56 -30.44 -8.56
N PHE A 62 2.71 -30.25 -7.27
CA PHE A 62 2.84 -31.37 -6.31
C PHE A 62 1.59 -32.24 -6.26
N TYR A 63 0.41 -31.64 -6.34
CA TYR A 63 -0.85 -32.38 -6.43
C TYR A 63 -0.94 -33.21 -7.71
N SER A 64 -0.60 -32.64 -8.87
CA SER A 64 -0.65 -33.33 -10.18
C SER A 64 0.32 -34.53 -10.24
N ASN A 65 1.42 -34.45 -9.52
CA ASN A 65 2.40 -35.57 -9.41
C ASN A 65 2.07 -36.59 -8.28
N GLY A 66 0.92 -36.45 -7.61
CA GLY A 66 0.48 -37.41 -6.59
C GLY A 66 1.13 -37.23 -5.20
N TYR A 67 1.97 -36.20 -4.98
CA TYR A 67 2.62 -35.94 -3.68
C TYR A 67 1.68 -35.32 -2.65
N VAL A 68 0.60 -34.70 -3.10
CA VAL A 68 -0.37 -34.00 -2.23
C VAL A 68 -1.75 -34.58 -2.42
N SER A 69 -2.45 -34.90 -1.31
CA SER A 69 -3.81 -35.43 -1.38
C SER A 69 -4.81 -34.37 -1.89
N ILE A 70 -5.89 -34.82 -2.52
CA ILE A 70 -6.99 -33.96 -3.01
C ILE A 70 -7.60 -33.12 -1.88
N THR A 71 -7.72 -33.69 -0.69
CA THR A 71 -8.27 -32.99 0.48
C THR A 71 -7.38 -31.84 0.92
N THR A 72 -6.06 -32.05 0.96
CA THR A 72 -5.09 -31.01 1.31
C THR A 72 -5.04 -29.93 0.23
N PHE A 73 -5.01 -30.32 -1.05
CA PHE A 73 -5.04 -29.37 -2.16
C PHE A 73 -6.28 -28.47 -2.12
N ASN A 74 -7.48 -29.04 -1.90
CA ASN A 74 -8.70 -28.26 -1.84
C ASN A 74 -8.71 -27.27 -0.65
N LYS A 75 -8.17 -27.66 0.51
CA LYS A 75 -8.01 -26.76 1.65
C LYS A 75 -7.07 -25.59 1.32
N VAL A 76 -5.90 -25.88 0.75
CA VAL A 76 -4.92 -24.86 0.36
C VAL A 76 -5.51 -23.91 -0.68
N LYS A 77 -6.19 -24.47 -1.70
CA LYS A 77 -6.88 -23.69 -2.73
C LYS A 77 -7.88 -22.71 -2.12
N LEU A 78 -8.76 -23.19 -1.23
CA LEU A 78 -9.77 -22.36 -0.58
C LEU A 78 -9.14 -21.22 0.22
N VAL A 79 -8.17 -21.54 1.09
CA VAL A 79 -7.48 -20.55 1.92
C VAL A 79 -6.76 -19.51 1.04
N ASN A 80 -6.07 -19.99 0.00
CA ASN A 80 -5.35 -19.10 -0.93
C ASN A 80 -6.28 -18.15 -1.66
N GLN A 81 -7.44 -18.63 -2.13
CA GLN A 81 -8.44 -17.78 -2.81
C GLN A 81 -9.04 -16.73 -1.88
N ILE A 82 -9.39 -17.13 -0.64
CA ILE A 82 -9.94 -16.19 0.36
C ILE A 82 -8.89 -15.12 0.70
N LEU A 83 -7.65 -15.53 0.99
CA LEU A 83 -6.59 -14.61 1.37
C LEU A 83 -6.24 -13.63 0.24
N LEU A 84 -6.13 -14.13 -1.00
CA LEU A 84 -5.88 -13.31 -2.17
C LEU A 84 -7.01 -12.32 -2.44
N GLY A 85 -8.26 -12.82 -2.42
CA GLY A 85 -9.44 -11.97 -2.62
C GLY A 85 -9.58 -10.89 -1.55
N PHE A 86 -9.30 -11.24 -0.28
CA PHE A 86 -9.33 -10.29 0.82
C PHE A 86 -8.28 -9.19 0.67
N ASN A 87 -7.01 -9.56 0.37
CA ASN A 87 -5.94 -8.59 0.22
C ASN A 87 -6.11 -7.68 -1.00
N LEU A 88 -6.82 -8.13 -2.04
CA LEU A 88 -7.11 -7.32 -3.24
C LEU A 88 -8.34 -6.41 -3.09
N LEU A 89 -9.06 -6.46 -1.97
CA LEU A 89 -10.14 -5.49 -1.73
C LEU A 89 -9.58 -4.07 -1.70
N PRO A 90 -10.29 -3.10 -2.31
CA PRO A 90 -9.85 -1.70 -2.34
C PRO A 90 -10.09 -1.01 -0.99
N ILE A 91 -9.59 -1.60 0.08
CA ILE A 91 -9.77 -1.15 1.47
C ILE A 91 -8.40 -0.87 2.08
N LEU A 92 -8.13 0.36 2.50
CA LEU A 92 -6.95 0.67 3.30
C LEU A 92 -7.04 0.02 4.69
N PRO A 93 -5.97 -0.60 5.20
CA PRO A 93 -4.61 -0.66 4.66
C PRO A 93 -4.26 -1.94 3.87
N LEU A 94 -5.24 -2.64 3.30
CA LEU A 94 -4.99 -3.84 2.47
C LEU A 94 -4.24 -3.48 1.19
N ASP A 95 -3.64 -4.46 0.53
CA ASP A 95 -2.84 -4.24 -0.68
C ASP A 95 -3.65 -3.63 -1.81
N GLY A 96 -4.90 -4.09 -2.03
CA GLY A 96 -5.79 -3.50 -3.01
C GLY A 96 -6.07 -2.01 -2.75
N GLY A 97 -6.25 -1.62 -1.48
CA GLY A 97 -6.40 -0.22 -1.09
C GLY A 97 -5.13 0.60 -1.31
N LYS A 98 -3.95 0.04 -1.00
CA LYS A 98 -2.66 0.69 -1.26
C LYS A 98 -2.38 0.85 -2.76
N ILE A 99 -2.69 -0.18 -3.57
CA ILE A 99 -2.57 -0.10 -5.04
C ILE A 99 -3.48 1.01 -5.57
N LEU A 100 -4.74 1.05 -5.13
CA LEU A 100 -5.68 2.09 -5.52
C LEU A 100 -5.14 3.48 -5.18
N ASN A 101 -4.66 3.68 -3.95
CA ASN A 101 -4.09 4.96 -3.53
C ASN A 101 -2.90 5.37 -4.40
N ASN A 102 -1.96 4.45 -4.66
CA ASN A 102 -0.79 4.72 -5.48
C ASN A 102 -1.16 5.02 -6.95
N VAL A 103 -2.16 4.35 -7.51
CA VAL A 103 -2.67 4.66 -8.85
C VAL A 103 -3.29 6.06 -8.89
N LEU A 104 -4.06 6.43 -7.88
CA LEU A 104 -4.60 7.78 -7.76
C LEU A 104 -3.51 8.84 -7.58
N ASP A 105 -2.44 8.54 -6.84
CA ASP A 105 -1.29 9.43 -6.63
C ASP A 105 -0.53 9.78 -7.93
N ILE A 106 -0.66 8.96 -8.98
CA ILE A 106 -0.09 9.26 -10.31
C ILE A 106 -0.79 10.47 -10.94
N PHE A 107 -2.11 10.56 -10.77
CA PHE A 107 -2.95 11.55 -11.45
C PHE A 107 -3.33 12.73 -10.56
N LEU A 108 -3.57 12.47 -9.28
CA LEU A 108 -4.12 13.41 -8.32
C LEU A 108 -3.07 13.88 -7.30
N PRO A 109 -3.29 15.05 -6.67
CA PRO A 109 -2.53 15.46 -5.49
C PRO A 109 -2.68 14.44 -4.36
N TYR A 110 -1.60 14.21 -3.59
CA TYR A 110 -1.55 13.23 -2.50
C TYR A 110 -2.69 13.37 -1.48
N ASN A 111 -3.04 14.61 -1.12
CA ASN A 111 -4.13 14.88 -0.19
C ASN A 111 -5.48 14.37 -0.72
N LEU A 112 -5.75 14.59 -2.00
CA LEU A 112 -7.02 14.21 -2.64
C LEU A 112 -7.07 12.69 -2.89
N SER A 113 -5.99 12.09 -3.38
CA SER A 113 -5.91 10.65 -3.63
C SER A 113 -6.14 9.84 -2.35
N HIS A 114 -5.52 10.26 -1.25
CA HIS A 114 -5.68 9.60 0.04
C HIS A 114 -7.11 9.70 0.59
N VAL A 115 -7.75 10.88 0.48
CA VAL A 115 -9.16 11.05 0.87
C VAL A 115 -10.08 10.18 0.04
N ILE A 116 -9.90 10.13 -1.28
CA ILE A 116 -10.69 9.28 -2.17
C ILE A 116 -10.50 7.81 -1.79
N SER A 117 -9.27 7.38 -1.53
CA SER A 117 -8.97 5.99 -1.11
C SER A 117 -9.65 5.63 0.20
N ILE A 118 -9.73 6.55 1.16
CA ILE A 118 -10.48 6.34 2.42
C ILE A 118 -11.98 6.19 2.14
N ILE A 119 -12.56 7.06 1.30
CA ILE A 119 -14.00 6.99 0.95
C ILE A 119 -14.30 5.64 0.27
N VAL A 120 -13.50 5.23 -0.71
CA VAL A 120 -13.65 3.93 -1.38
C VAL A 120 -13.51 2.78 -0.38
N SER A 121 -12.56 2.87 0.56
CA SER A 121 -12.39 1.87 1.62
C SER A 121 -13.67 1.70 2.46
N ILE A 122 -14.27 2.81 2.89
CA ILE A 122 -15.52 2.77 3.68
C ILE A 122 -16.65 2.14 2.86
N MET A 123 -16.80 2.51 1.59
CA MET A 123 -17.83 1.97 0.71
C MET A 123 -17.62 0.48 0.40
N SER A 124 -16.38 -0.01 0.46
CA SER A 124 -16.03 -1.39 0.15
C SER A 124 -16.13 -2.35 1.35
N VAL A 125 -16.22 -1.85 2.58
CA VAL A 125 -16.36 -2.70 3.78
C VAL A 125 -17.51 -3.70 3.69
N PRO A 126 -18.73 -3.34 3.20
CA PRO A 126 -19.84 -4.29 3.07
C PRO A 126 -19.54 -5.49 2.15
N LEU A 127 -18.59 -5.36 1.19
CA LEU A 127 -18.23 -6.45 0.29
C LEU A 127 -17.66 -7.67 1.03
N ILE A 128 -17.15 -7.48 2.25
CA ILE A 128 -16.61 -8.56 3.08
C ILE A 128 -17.68 -9.59 3.42
N PHE A 129 -18.94 -9.16 3.61
CA PHE A 129 -20.04 -10.06 3.89
C PHE A 129 -20.43 -10.96 2.70
N LEU A 130 -19.89 -10.70 1.50
CA LEU A 130 -20.03 -11.60 0.35
C LEU A 130 -19.16 -12.86 0.50
N PHE A 131 -18.05 -12.79 1.25
CA PHE A 131 -17.11 -13.91 1.43
C PHE A 131 -17.55 -14.84 2.55
N ASP A 132 -18.07 -14.32 3.65
CA ASP A 132 -18.60 -15.11 4.76
C ASP A 132 -19.60 -14.29 5.59
N LYS A 133 -20.70 -14.92 6.04
CA LYS A 133 -21.72 -14.31 6.90
C LYS A 133 -21.55 -14.67 8.38
N LYS A 134 -20.44 -15.34 8.76
CA LYS A 134 -20.21 -15.88 10.09
C LYS A 134 -19.52 -14.86 11.01
N PHE A 135 -19.38 -15.25 12.28
CA PHE A 135 -18.71 -14.48 13.33
C PHE A 135 -17.34 -13.95 12.92
N LEU A 136 -16.58 -14.72 12.13
CA LEU A 136 -15.24 -14.34 11.65
C LEU A 136 -15.31 -13.07 10.76
N ALA A 137 -16.33 -12.94 9.90
CA ALA A 137 -16.52 -11.74 9.08
C ALA A 137 -16.75 -10.48 9.95
N ILE A 138 -17.50 -10.61 11.04
CA ILE A 138 -17.76 -9.52 11.97
C ILE A 138 -16.45 -9.05 12.62
N VAL A 139 -15.60 -9.98 13.08
CA VAL A 139 -14.30 -9.66 13.68
C VAL A 139 -13.37 -8.97 12.67
N LEU A 140 -13.35 -9.44 11.42
CA LEU A 140 -12.57 -8.82 10.34
C LEU A 140 -13.05 -7.40 10.04
N VAL A 141 -14.37 -7.19 9.92
CA VAL A 141 -14.96 -5.86 9.68
C VAL A 141 -14.62 -4.92 10.82
N LEU A 142 -14.75 -5.35 12.09
CA LEU A 142 -14.38 -4.53 13.25
C LEU A 142 -12.90 -4.13 13.22
N SER A 143 -12.00 -5.07 12.90
CA SER A 143 -10.58 -4.79 12.78
C SER A 143 -10.27 -3.78 11.67
N LEU A 144 -10.96 -3.87 10.53
CA LEU A 144 -10.80 -2.93 9.41
C LEU A 144 -11.36 -1.55 9.74
N ILE A 145 -12.49 -1.46 10.43
CA ILE A 145 -13.05 -0.17 10.87
C ILE A 145 -12.04 0.57 11.75
N ILE A 146 -11.41 -0.12 12.71
CA ILE A 146 -10.37 0.47 13.56
C ILE A 146 -9.18 0.95 12.72
N LYS A 147 -8.75 0.16 11.75
CA LYS A 147 -7.63 0.53 10.86
C LYS A 147 -7.97 1.74 9.98
N ILE A 148 -9.17 1.79 9.40
CA ILE A 148 -9.65 2.93 8.61
C ILE A 148 -9.74 4.18 9.48
N TYR A 149 -10.24 4.06 10.71
CA TYR A 149 -10.28 5.17 11.66
C TYR A 149 -8.86 5.72 11.94
N ASN A 150 -7.89 4.85 12.18
CA ASN A 150 -6.49 5.25 12.34
C ASN A 150 -5.94 5.94 11.09
N GLU A 151 -6.33 5.51 9.91
CA GLU A 151 -5.93 6.11 8.64
C GLU A 151 -6.50 7.53 8.48
N ILE A 152 -7.77 7.73 8.85
CA ILE A 152 -8.43 9.05 8.87
C ILE A 152 -7.72 10.00 9.85
N THR A 153 -7.44 9.55 11.06
CA THR A 153 -6.81 10.39 12.09
C THR A 153 -5.36 10.74 11.76
N SER A 154 -4.63 9.84 11.10
CA SER A 154 -3.24 10.05 10.70
C SER A 154 -3.08 10.83 9.39
N HIS A 155 -4.17 11.12 8.66
CA HIS A 155 -4.12 11.78 7.35
C HIS A 155 -3.33 13.10 7.36
N LYS A 156 -3.65 14.02 8.27
CA LYS A 156 -2.93 15.30 8.39
C LYS A 156 -1.43 15.10 8.69
N TYR A 157 -1.12 14.15 9.57
CA TYR A 157 0.27 13.80 9.88
C TYR A 157 1.02 13.30 8.64
N ARG A 158 0.40 12.44 7.82
CA ARG A 158 1.02 11.92 6.58
C ARG A 158 1.29 13.02 5.55
N VAL A 159 0.38 13.97 5.37
CA VAL A 159 0.58 15.12 4.48
C VAL A 159 1.76 15.97 4.96
N ASN A 160 1.82 16.28 6.26
CA ASN A 160 2.93 17.04 6.84
C ASN A 160 4.26 16.28 6.75
N LYS A 161 4.25 14.96 7.00
CA LYS A 161 5.41 14.10 6.91
C LYS A 161 5.97 14.08 5.49
N LEU A 162 5.11 13.99 4.45
CA LEU A 162 5.53 14.04 3.05
C LEU A 162 6.34 15.32 2.76
N MET A 163 5.85 16.46 3.21
CA MET A 163 6.51 17.76 3.00
C MET A 163 7.84 17.86 3.78
N LEU A 164 7.85 17.37 5.02
CA LEU A 164 9.05 17.37 5.86
C LEU A 164 10.16 16.47 5.26
N GLU A 165 9.80 15.27 4.81
CA GLU A 165 10.75 14.34 4.19
C GLU A 165 11.35 14.90 2.91
N ARG A 166 10.59 15.66 2.09
CA ARG A 166 11.11 16.33 0.90
C ARG A 166 12.22 17.29 1.24
N LYS A 167 12.04 18.09 2.27
CA LYS A 167 13.05 19.04 2.74
C LYS A 167 14.30 18.33 3.26
N LEU A 168 14.12 17.34 4.15
CA LEU A 168 15.23 16.65 4.80
C LEU A 168 16.04 15.79 3.84
N LYS A 169 15.41 15.14 2.87
CA LYS A 169 16.06 14.21 1.94
C LYS A 169 16.44 14.85 0.60
N HIS A 170 16.15 16.16 0.39
CA HIS A 170 16.38 16.86 -0.88
C HIS A 170 15.89 16.06 -2.10
N VAL A 171 14.66 15.54 -2.02
CA VAL A 171 14.09 14.62 -3.02
C VAL A 171 13.84 15.36 -4.33
N LYS A 172 14.53 14.95 -5.40
CA LYS A 172 14.33 15.45 -6.76
C LYS A 172 13.53 14.44 -7.59
N HIS A 173 12.52 14.92 -8.30
CA HIS A 173 11.73 14.14 -9.23
C HIS A 173 11.96 14.59 -10.67
N CYS A 174 11.57 13.75 -11.65
CA CYS A 174 11.79 14.03 -13.07
C CYS A 174 10.92 15.17 -13.61
N LYS A 175 9.82 15.52 -12.94
CA LYS A 175 8.92 16.60 -13.34
C LYS A 175 9.01 17.74 -12.36
N ASN A 176 9.13 18.97 -12.89
CA ASN A 176 9.14 20.21 -12.12
C ASN A 176 7.85 20.99 -12.44
N GLU A 177 7.13 21.42 -11.41
CA GLU A 177 5.91 22.24 -11.53
C GLU A 177 6.00 23.43 -10.58
N LEU A 178 5.35 24.54 -10.94
CA LEU A 178 5.22 25.72 -10.07
C LEU A 178 4.41 25.38 -8.83
N PHE A 179 4.93 25.77 -7.67
CA PHE A 179 4.24 25.53 -6.40
C PHE A 179 2.99 26.41 -6.28
N VAL A 180 1.85 25.77 -6.07
CA VAL A 180 0.55 26.47 -5.96
C VAL A 180 0.06 26.48 -4.51
N SER A 181 0.03 25.33 -3.85
CA SER A 181 -0.39 25.20 -2.45
C SER A 181 -0.07 23.79 -1.91
N ASN A 182 0.06 23.68 -0.57
CA ASN A 182 0.33 22.38 0.09
C ASN A 182 -0.71 21.29 -0.23
N ASN A 183 -1.97 21.67 -0.45
CA ASN A 183 -3.04 20.72 -0.75
C ASN A 183 -3.01 20.16 -2.17
N LYS A 184 -2.22 20.74 -3.08
CA LYS A 184 -2.09 20.35 -4.49
C LYS A 184 -0.79 19.62 -4.80
N VAL A 185 -0.01 19.23 -3.79
CA VAL A 185 1.27 18.57 -3.97
C VAL A 185 1.09 17.13 -4.43
N LYS A 186 1.71 16.78 -5.57
CA LYS A 186 1.80 15.40 -6.11
C LYS A 186 3.08 14.74 -5.64
N ARG A 187 3.08 13.42 -5.47
CA ARG A 187 4.25 12.67 -4.98
C ARG A 187 5.43 12.66 -5.94
N ASN A 188 5.19 12.60 -7.25
CA ASN A 188 6.24 12.45 -8.27
C ASN A 188 6.69 13.75 -8.92
N VAL A 189 6.43 14.90 -8.30
CA VAL A 189 6.73 16.21 -8.85
C VAL A 189 7.57 17.01 -7.86
N THR A 190 8.66 17.61 -8.34
CA THR A 190 9.42 18.62 -7.60
C THR A 190 8.79 19.98 -7.88
N TYR A 191 8.51 20.74 -6.83
CA TYR A 191 7.92 22.06 -6.96
C TYR A 191 8.99 23.12 -6.82
N TYR A 192 8.80 24.25 -7.51
CA TYR A 192 9.65 25.43 -7.39
C TYR A 192 8.81 26.71 -7.28
N LYS A 193 9.36 27.69 -6.64
CA LYS A 193 8.86 29.05 -6.58
C LYS A 193 9.89 29.99 -7.19
N ILE A 194 9.43 31.06 -7.84
CA ILE A 194 10.31 32.13 -8.28
C ILE A 194 10.34 33.19 -7.18
N VAL A 195 11.51 33.44 -6.61
CA VAL A 195 11.74 34.45 -5.58
C VAL A 195 12.95 35.27 -6.02
N ASN A 196 12.76 36.59 -6.20
CA ASN A 196 13.80 37.52 -6.68
C ASN A 196 14.48 37.07 -7.99
N ASP A 197 13.66 36.61 -8.96
CA ASP A 197 14.09 36.04 -10.25
C ASP A 197 14.95 34.76 -10.19
N GLU A 198 15.08 34.14 -9.03
CA GLU A 198 15.71 32.85 -8.85
C GLU A 198 14.68 31.73 -8.62
N CYS A 199 14.94 30.53 -9.22
CA CYS A 199 14.12 29.35 -9.00
C CYS A 199 14.53 28.67 -7.70
N VAL A 200 13.71 28.76 -6.66
CA VAL A 200 13.92 28.07 -5.39
C VAL A 200 13.02 26.82 -5.33
N PHE A 201 13.63 25.66 -5.13
CA PHE A 201 12.92 24.40 -5.09
C PHE A 201 12.30 24.14 -3.71
N ASP A 202 11.26 23.27 -3.66
CA ASP A 202 10.50 22.94 -2.45
C ASP A 202 11.35 22.32 -1.33
N TYR A 203 12.47 21.68 -1.66
CA TYR A 203 13.44 21.15 -0.70
C TYR A 203 14.44 22.21 -0.17
N GLU A 204 14.53 23.38 -0.78
CA GLU A 204 15.41 24.49 -0.37
C GLU A 204 14.65 25.57 0.44
N TYR A 205 13.31 25.52 0.43
CA TYR A 205 12.49 26.59 1.02
C TYR A 205 12.42 26.47 2.54
N ASN A 206 12.87 27.49 3.26
CA ASN A 206 12.58 27.66 4.69
C ASN A 206 11.21 28.33 4.84
N TYR A 207 10.20 27.59 5.31
CA TYR A 207 8.87 28.14 5.66
C TYR A 207 8.90 28.77 7.04
#